data_786359440f56c62d568d85aa353a340b
#
_entry.id   786359440f56c62d568d85aa353a340b
#
_cell.length_a   1.000
_cell.length_b   1.000
_cell.length_c   1.000
_cell.angle_alpha   90.00
_cell.angle_beta   90.00
_cell.angle_gamma   90.00
#
_symmetry.space_group_name_H-M   'P 1'
#
loop_
_entity.id
_entity.type
_entity.pdbx_description
1 polymer ?
#
loop_
_entity_poly.entity_id
_entity_poly.type
_entity_poly.pdbx_seq_one_letter_code
_entity_poly.pdbx_strand_id
1 'polypeptide(L)'
;MEQLEVLGAEIAYYRTSEKDYISLTDIAKYKDKRTEQLIQNWLRNRMTIEYLGLWEKLYNSNFNYLEFEVFRNKAGLNSFLLSPTGWVNKTNAIGIITKRGRYGGTFAHKDIAFEFAS
;
A
#
# COMPACT_ATOMS: atom_id res chain seq x y z
N MET A 1 -13.40 -2.87 13.61
CA MET A 1 -12.98 -2.67 12.23
C MET A 1 -14.19 -2.97 11.34
N GLU A 2 -14.49 -2.06 10.47
CA GLU A 2 -15.60 -2.21 9.54
C GLU A 2 -15.19 -3.09 8.35
N GLN A 3 -16.18 -3.64 7.67
CA GLN A 3 -15.96 -4.46 6.48
C GLN A 3 -16.91 -4.03 5.37
N LEU A 4 -16.42 -4.13 4.14
CA LEU A 4 -17.24 -3.95 2.96
C LEU A 4 -17.10 -5.16 2.05
N GLU A 5 -18.11 -5.39 1.22
CA GLU A 5 -18.11 -6.52 0.30
C GLU A 5 -17.77 -6.02 -1.10
N VAL A 6 -16.75 -6.64 -1.71
CA VAL A 6 -16.32 -6.34 -3.07
C VAL A 6 -16.25 -7.64 -3.84
N LEU A 7 -17.08 -7.79 -4.88
CA LEU A 7 -17.15 -8.99 -5.72
C LEU A 7 -17.32 -10.27 -4.88
N GLY A 8 -18.14 -10.19 -3.81
CA GLY A 8 -18.39 -11.34 -2.95
C GLY A 8 -17.37 -11.56 -1.85
N ALA A 9 -16.31 -10.75 -1.79
CA ALA A 9 -15.29 -10.86 -0.74
C ALA A 9 -15.50 -9.80 0.33
N GLU A 10 -15.30 -10.19 1.58
CA GLU A 10 -15.35 -9.25 2.70
C GLU A 10 -13.97 -8.59 2.83
N ILE A 11 -13.92 -7.27 2.66
CA ILE A 11 -12.69 -6.48 2.69
C ILE A 11 -12.74 -5.56 3.91
N ALA A 12 -11.78 -5.70 4.83
CA ALA A 12 -11.71 -4.84 5.99
C ALA A 12 -11.31 -3.43 5.58
N TYR A 13 -11.93 -2.45 6.24
CA TYR A 13 -11.54 -1.06 6.09
C TYR A 13 -11.70 -0.33 7.42
N TYR A 14 -11.05 0.81 7.55
CA TYR A 14 -11.31 1.69 8.67
C TYR A 14 -11.25 3.14 8.19
N ARG A 15 -11.99 3.98 8.90
CA ARG A 15 -12.11 5.39 8.57
C ARG A 15 -11.47 6.23 9.68
N THR A 16 -10.56 7.10 9.30
CA THR A 16 -10.09 8.18 10.17
C THR A 16 -10.85 9.44 9.79
N SER A 17 -10.60 10.56 10.46
CA SER A 17 -11.41 11.79 10.36
C SER A 17 -11.81 12.16 8.93
N GLU A 18 -10.93 11.97 7.94
CA GLU A 18 -11.20 12.39 6.56
C GLU A 18 -10.79 11.35 5.51
N LYS A 19 -10.31 10.16 5.93
CA LYS A 19 -9.73 9.20 5.01
C LYS A 19 -10.24 7.79 5.28
N ASP A 20 -10.49 7.08 4.19
CA ASP A 20 -10.86 5.67 4.24
C ASP A 20 -9.63 4.83 3.87
N TYR A 21 -9.32 3.84 4.71
CA TYR A 21 -8.24 2.90 4.48
C TYR A 21 -8.81 1.50 4.27
N ILE A 22 -8.40 0.87 3.19
CA ILE A 22 -8.94 -0.42 2.74
C ILE A 22 -7.84 -1.46 2.82
N SER A 23 -8.16 -2.66 3.27
CA SER A 23 -7.18 -3.74 3.44
C SER A 23 -6.69 -4.28 2.09
N LEU A 24 -5.43 -4.00 1.77
CA LEU A 24 -4.77 -4.63 0.62
C LEU A 24 -4.60 -6.13 0.86
N THR A 25 -4.39 -6.53 2.12
CA THR A 25 -4.26 -7.93 2.49
C THR A 25 -5.51 -8.72 2.10
N ASP A 26 -6.69 -8.18 2.40
CA ASP A 26 -7.95 -8.87 2.06
C ASP A 26 -8.18 -8.88 0.55
N ILE A 27 -7.86 -7.79 -0.15
CA ILE A 27 -7.95 -7.75 -1.60
C ILE A 27 -7.03 -8.82 -2.22
N ALA A 28 -5.80 -8.93 -1.73
CA ALA A 28 -4.85 -9.90 -2.23
C ALA A 28 -5.32 -11.33 -1.97
N LYS A 29 -5.90 -11.60 -0.80
CA LYS A 29 -6.46 -12.92 -0.49
C LYS A 29 -7.56 -13.32 -1.45
N TYR A 30 -8.37 -12.37 -1.87
CA TYR A 30 -9.41 -12.61 -2.85
C TYR A 30 -8.82 -12.98 -4.22
N LYS A 31 -7.72 -12.31 -4.61
CA LYS A 31 -7.09 -12.56 -5.92
C LYS A 31 -6.27 -13.85 -5.95
N ASP A 32 -5.53 -14.14 -4.88
CA ASP A 32 -4.61 -15.28 -4.81
C ASP A 32 -4.28 -15.58 -3.35
N LYS A 33 -3.96 -16.83 -3.07
CA LYS A 33 -3.54 -17.25 -1.72
C LYS A 33 -2.17 -16.72 -1.33
N ARG A 34 -1.35 -16.28 -2.28
CA ARG A 34 -0.01 -15.74 -2.03
C ARG A 34 -0.06 -14.23 -1.77
N THR A 35 -0.78 -13.87 -0.73
CA THR A 35 -1.12 -12.48 -0.40
C THR A 35 0.10 -11.57 -0.32
N GLU A 36 1.10 -11.95 0.48
CA GLU A 36 2.28 -11.10 0.68
C GLU A 36 3.05 -10.92 -0.62
N GLN A 37 3.14 -11.96 -1.42
CA GLN A 37 3.87 -11.89 -2.68
C GLN A 37 3.19 -10.95 -3.68
N LEU A 38 1.85 -10.93 -3.72
CA LEU A 38 1.14 -10.01 -4.58
C LEU A 38 1.44 -8.56 -4.20
N ILE A 39 1.42 -8.25 -2.92
CA ILE A 39 1.70 -6.88 -2.44
C ILE A 39 3.16 -6.51 -2.74
N GLN A 40 4.10 -7.41 -2.47
CA GLN A 40 5.51 -7.16 -2.75
C GLN A 40 5.79 -6.98 -4.24
N ASN A 41 5.19 -7.80 -5.08
CA ASN A 41 5.34 -7.67 -6.54
C ASN A 41 4.80 -6.33 -7.03
N TRP A 42 3.69 -5.89 -6.48
CA TRP A 42 3.11 -4.58 -6.80
C TRP A 42 4.05 -3.44 -6.40
N LEU A 43 4.65 -3.52 -5.20
CA LEU A 43 5.59 -2.50 -4.71
C LEU A 43 6.91 -2.49 -5.48
N ARG A 44 7.28 -3.57 -6.15
CA ARG A 44 8.50 -3.60 -6.97
C ARG A 44 8.36 -2.88 -8.30
N ASN A 45 7.14 -2.62 -8.72
CA ASN A 45 6.85 -2.01 -10.00
C ASN A 45 7.14 -0.52 -9.94
N ARG A 46 7.92 -0.02 -10.91
CA ARG A 46 8.29 1.39 -10.95
C ARG A 46 7.08 2.30 -11.06
N MET A 47 6.09 1.91 -11.86
CA MET A 47 4.87 2.72 -11.99
C MET A 47 4.12 2.82 -10.67
N THR A 48 4.11 1.75 -9.88
CA THR A 48 3.51 1.78 -8.55
C THR A 48 4.24 2.76 -7.66
N ILE A 49 5.57 2.69 -7.62
CA ILE A 49 6.38 3.60 -6.77
C ILE A 49 6.16 5.05 -7.19
N GLU A 50 6.13 5.32 -8.49
CA GLU A 50 5.88 6.68 -8.98
C GLU A 50 4.48 7.17 -8.60
N TYR A 51 3.47 6.32 -8.70
CA TYR A 51 2.11 6.66 -8.28
C TYR A 51 2.05 6.95 -6.78
N LEU A 52 2.63 6.08 -5.96
CA LEU A 52 2.65 6.27 -4.51
C LEU A 52 3.36 7.55 -4.12
N GLY A 53 4.49 7.84 -4.75
CA GLY A 53 5.24 9.07 -4.49
C GLY A 53 4.46 10.31 -4.86
N LEU A 54 3.77 10.29 -6.01
CA LEU A 54 2.93 11.41 -6.43
C LEU A 54 1.80 11.64 -5.44
N TRP A 55 1.12 10.57 -5.01
CA TRP A 55 0.04 10.66 -4.03
C TRP A 55 0.54 11.30 -2.74
N GLU A 56 1.69 10.82 -2.23
CA GLU A 56 2.26 11.35 -0.99
C GLU A 56 2.65 12.82 -1.12
N LYS A 57 3.23 13.21 -2.25
CA LYS A 57 3.59 14.62 -2.49
C LYS A 57 2.37 15.52 -2.45
N LEU A 58 1.24 15.04 -2.93
CA LEU A 58 0.00 15.83 -2.95
C LEU A 58 -0.64 15.95 -1.56
N TYR A 59 -0.50 14.93 -0.71
CA TYR A 59 -1.31 14.84 0.52
C TYR A 59 -0.49 14.73 1.79
N ASN A 60 0.84 14.70 1.73
CA ASN A 60 1.67 14.45 2.91
C ASN A 60 2.85 15.41 2.94
N SER A 61 2.73 16.46 3.75
CA SER A 61 3.79 17.47 3.88
C SER A 61 5.07 16.95 4.54
N ASN A 62 4.98 15.81 5.24
CA ASN A 62 6.12 15.20 5.92
C ASN A 62 6.76 14.05 5.12
N PHE A 63 6.38 13.90 3.86
CA PHE A 63 6.92 12.83 3.01
C PHE A 63 8.41 13.03 2.79
N ASN A 64 9.19 11.95 2.99
CA ASN A 64 10.63 11.98 2.77
C ASN A 64 10.93 11.74 1.28
N TYR A 65 11.00 12.83 0.54
CA TYR A 65 11.20 12.78 -0.90
C TYR A 65 12.55 12.17 -1.29
N LEU A 66 13.61 12.41 -0.49
CA LEU A 66 14.94 11.87 -0.79
C LEU A 66 14.94 10.33 -0.73
N GLU A 67 14.29 9.77 0.29
CA GLU A 67 14.16 8.32 0.38
C GLU A 67 13.27 7.76 -0.73
N PHE A 68 12.23 8.49 -1.12
CA PHE A 68 11.43 8.12 -2.27
C PHE A 68 12.27 8.03 -3.55
N GLU A 69 13.15 8.99 -3.79
CA GLU A 69 14.03 8.97 -4.96
C GLU A 69 14.91 7.71 -4.99
N VAL A 70 15.41 7.27 -3.83
CA VAL A 70 16.19 6.04 -3.74
C VAL A 70 15.35 4.85 -4.21
N PHE A 71 14.14 4.72 -3.73
CA PHE A 71 13.25 3.63 -4.14
C PHE A 71 12.89 3.73 -5.63
N ARG A 72 12.58 4.93 -6.11
CA ARG A 72 12.21 5.13 -7.51
C ARG A 72 13.33 4.69 -8.44
N ASN A 73 14.58 4.99 -8.10
CA ASN A 73 15.73 4.63 -8.92
C ASN A 73 16.01 3.13 -8.95
N LYS A 74 15.60 2.40 -7.89
CA LYS A 74 15.79 0.95 -7.80
C LYS A 74 14.58 0.16 -8.30
N ALA A 75 13.41 0.78 -8.36
CA ALA A 75 12.19 0.09 -8.74
C ALA A 75 12.29 -0.44 -10.17
N GLY A 76 11.80 -1.65 -10.36
CA GLY A 76 11.88 -2.35 -11.65
C GLY A 76 13.12 -3.20 -11.84
N LEU A 77 14.15 -3.03 -11.00
CA LEU A 77 15.32 -3.91 -11.05
C LEU A 77 14.97 -5.28 -10.45
N ASN A 78 15.54 -6.33 -11.01
CA ASN A 78 15.24 -7.70 -10.55
C ASN A 78 15.59 -7.93 -9.08
N SER A 79 16.62 -7.27 -8.59
CA SER A 79 17.07 -7.40 -7.20
C SER A 79 16.31 -6.50 -6.22
N PHE A 80 15.45 -5.62 -6.72
CA PHE A 80 14.75 -4.68 -5.85
C PHE A 80 13.63 -5.37 -5.10
N LEU A 81 13.65 -5.26 -3.77
CA LEU A 81 12.60 -5.75 -2.88
C LEU A 81 12.20 -4.63 -1.94
N LEU A 82 10.91 -4.50 -1.71
CA LEU A 82 10.37 -3.47 -0.81
C LEU A 82 9.14 -4.01 -0.11
N SER A 83 9.15 -3.96 1.23
CA SER A 83 7.97 -4.30 2.02
C SER A 83 7.13 -3.05 2.27
N PRO A 84 5.82 -3.21 2.55
CA PRO A 84 4.99 -2.07 2.97
C PRO A 84 5.56 -1.34 4.18
N THR A 85 6.05 -2.07 5.17
CA THR A 85 6.67 -1.48 6.36
C THR A 85 7.91 -0.68 6.01
N GLY A 86 8.74 -1.21 5.11
CA GLY A 86 9.94 -0.49 4.64
C GLY A 86 9.58 0.81 3.93
N TRP A 87 8.58 0.79 3.08
CA TRP A 87 8.09 1.99 2.40
C TRP A 87 7.66 3.05 3.42
N VAL A 88 6.76 2.66 4.36
CA VAL A 88 6.22 3.59 5.35
C VAL A 88 7.33 4.17 6.24
N ASN A 89 8.20 3.31 6.76
CA ASN A 89 9.22 3.74 7.71
C ASN A 89 10.29 4.64 7.08
N LYS A 90 10.66 4.38 5.84
CA LYS A 90 11.70 5.17 5.16
C LYS A 90 11.18 6.48 4.63
N THR A 91 9.95 6.51 4.13
CA THR A 91 9.42 7.69 3.44
C THR A 91 8.48 8.53 4.29
N ASN A 92 8.12 8.07 5.49
CA ASN A 92 7.07 8.70 6.30
C ASN A 92 5.73 8.74 5.58
N ALA A 93 5.45 7.76 4.73
CA ALA A 93 4.23 7.69 3.96
C ALA A 93 3.00 7.58 4.86
N ILE A 94 1.89 8.16 4.43
CA ILE A 94 0.60 8.07 5.13
C ILE A 94 -0.47 7.37 4.30
N GLY A 95 -0.21 7.16 3.01
CA GLY A 95 -1.16 6.49 2.12
C GLY A 95 -1.25 4.99 2.31
N ILE A 96 -0.22 4.40 2.92
CA ILE A 96 -0.19 2.99 3.29
C ILE A 96 0.06 2.90 4.79
N ILE A 97 -0.67 2.03 5.46
CA ILE A 97 -0.54 1.79 6.89
C ILE A 97 -0.36 0.31 7.11
N THR A 98 0.57 -0.05 7.98
CA THR A 98 0.79 -1.44 8.37
C THR A 98 0.41 -1.64 9.83
N LYS A 99 -0.28 -2.72 10.12
CA LYS A 99 -0.71 -3.07 11.47
C LYS A 99 -0.28 -4.49 11.78
N ARG A 100 0.20 -4.71 13.01
CA ARG A 100 0.56 -6.04 13.51
C ARG A 100 -0.63 -6.66 14.24
N GLY A 101 -0.55 -7.99 14.42
CA GLY A 101 -1.49 -8.73 15.23
C GLY A 101 -2.51 -9.51 14.42
N ARG A 102 -3.45 -10.11 15.12
CA ARG A 102 -4.44 -11.02 14.54
C ARG A 102 -5.30 -10.37 13.45
N TYR A 103 -5.64 -9.10 13.66
CA TYR A 103 -6.43 -8.33 12.71
C TYR A 103 -5.58 -7.32 11.94
N GLY A 104 -4.27 -7.59 11.91
CA GLY A 104 -3.32 -6.72 11.22
C GLY A 104 -3.31 -6.93 9.72
N GLY A 105 -2.37 -6.27 9.06
CA GLY A 105 -2.18 -6.35 7.63
C GLY A 105 -1.75 -5.02 7.06
N THR A 106 -1.83 -4.91 5.75
CA THR A 106 -1.49 -3.70 5.00
C THR A 106 -2.77 -3.05 4.52
N PHE A 107 -2.93 -1.78 4.88
CA PHE A 107 -4.08 -0.97 4.50
C PHE A 107 -3.60 0.21 3.66
N ALA A 108 -4.42 0.65 2.72
CA ALA A 108 -4.08 1.79 1.88
C ALA A 108 -5.28 2.73 1.76
N HIS A 109 -4.97 4.02 1.59
CA HIS A 109 -6.00 4.98 1.22
C HIS A 109 -6.78 4.46 0.02
N LYS A 110 -8.07 4.78 -0.06
CA LYS A 110 -8.95 4.23 -1.08
C LYS A 110 -8.42 4.38 -2.51
N ASP A 111 -7.81 5.52 -2.83
CA ASP A 111 -7.27 5.76 -4.17
C ASP A 111 -6.16 4.77 -4.50
N ILE A 112 -5.29 4.52 -3.52
CA ILE A 112 -4.18 3.57 -3.66
C ILE A 112 -4.71 2.14 -3.72
N ALA A 113 -5.70 1.83 -2.89
CA ALA A 113 -6.30 0.50 -2.89
C ALA A 113 -6.96 0.18 -4.23
N PHE A 114 -7.63 1.14 -4.86
CA PHE A 114 -8.22 0.94 -6.18
C PHE A 114 -7.13 0.68 -7.23
N GLU A 115 -6.01 1.37 -7.16
CA GLU A 115 -4.88 1.11 -8.05
C GLU A 115 -4.35 -0.32 -7.88
N PHE A 116 -4.20 -0.76 -6.65
CA PHE A 116 -3.77 -2.14 -6.37
C PHE A 116 -4.78 -3.17 -6.87
N ALA A 117 -6.08 -2.89 -6.72
CA ALA A 117 -7.14 -3.82 -7.09
C ALA A 117 -7.31 -3.95 -8.61
N SER A 118 -6.94 -2.93 -9.37
CA SER A 118 -7.02 -2.97 -10.82
C SER A 118 -5.85 -3.76 -11.44
#